data_33576570908105a530e137b88b899f33
#
_entry.id   33576570908105a530e137b88b899f33
#
_cell.length_a   1.000
_cell.length_b   1.000
_cell.length_c   1.000
_cell.angle_alpha   90.00
_cell.angle_beta   90.00
_cell.angle_gamma   90.00
#
_symmetry.space_group_name_H-M   'P 1'
#
loop_
_entity.id
_entity.type
_entity.pdbx_description
1 polymer ?
#
loop_
_entity_poly.entity_id
_entity_poly.type
_entity_poly.pdbx_seq_one_letter_code
_entity_poly.pdbx_strand_id
1 'polypeptide(L)'
;TCRDWSSDVCSSDLEFLGKIIFLENYDMQLARRLVSGVDIWMNTPTRPLEASGTSGEKALMNGVLNLSVLDGWWLEGYREGAGWALTEKRTYENQAHQDQLDAATIYSLLENEILPLYYARNKKGYSEGWVRTIKNSIAQIAPHYTMKRQLDDYYTKFYDPQAARFKALAANDNAKAKEIAAWKEQVAACWDNINVVSFEKSEQLSSGALETGKDYEVKITIDEQGLDDAIGIEIVTLMTDKDCKDHIYSVTPLEVVKKEGNLYTFAGTYTLNNSGSFKAACRMYPKNEALPHREDFCYVKWFA
;
A
#
# COMPACT_ATOMS: atom_id res chain seq x y z
N THR A 1 -18.10 -17.63 -15.40
CA THR A 1 -19.08 -18.72 -15.32
C THR A 1 -19.13 -19.20 -13.89
N CYS A 2 -20.20 -18.83 -13.17
CA CYS A 2 -20.55 -19.51 -11.93
C CYS A 2 -20.72 -20.98 -12.29
N ARG A 3 -19.75 -21.81 -11.98
CA ARG A 3 -19.95 -23.24 -11.97
C ARG A 3 -20.92 -23.52 -10.85
N ASP A 4 -21.97 -24.24 -11.21
CA ASP A 4 -23.03 -24.75 -10.36
C ASP A 4 -22.43 -25.55 -9.18
N TRP A 5 -22.11 -24.86 -8.13
CA TRP A 5 -21.69 -25.47 -6.84
C TRP A 5 -22.90 -25.97 -6.07
N SER A 6 -24.11 -25.64 -6.56
CA SER A 6 -25.34 -25.78 -5.77
C SER A 6 -25.99 -27.13 -5.89
N SER A 7 -25.71 -27.95 -6.91
CA SER A 7 -26.54 -29.12 -7.14
C SER A 7 -25.99 -30.43 -6.62
N ASP A 8 -24.68 -30.62 -6.53
CA ASP A 8 -24.18 -31.98 -6.39
C ASP A 8 -23.67 -32.38 -4.99
N VAL A 9 -23.32 -31.45 -4.12
CA VAL A 9 -22.69 -31.81 -2.83
C VAL A 9 -23.62 -31.64 -1.63
N CYS A 10 -24.51 -30.67 -1.62
CA CYS A 10 -25.27 -30.32 -0.41
C CYS A 10 -26.72 -30.83 -0.37
N SER A 11 -27.36 -31.09 -1.51
CA SER A 11 -28.78 -31.46 -1.54
C SER A 11 -29.05 -32.97 -1.51
N SER A 12 -28.10 -33.79 -1.85
CA SER A 12 -28.24 -35.26 -1.94
C SER A 12 -27.48 -36.03 -0.87
N ASP A 13 -26.54 -35.41 -0.16
CA ASP A 13 -25.76 -36.10 0.87
C ASP A 13 -26.43 -35.94 2.24
N LEU A 14 -27.06 -36.99 2.72
CA LEU A 14 -27.76 -37.04 4.00
C LEU A 14 -26.82 -36.76 5.20
N GLU A 15 -25.52 -36.97 5.05
CA GLU A 15 -24.53 -36.71 6.11
C GLU A 15 -24.45 -35.22 6.46
N PHE A 16 -24.63 -34.34 5.49
CA PHE A 16 -24.51 -32.89 5.67
C PHE A 16 -25.86 -32.18 5.83
N LEU A 17 -26.98 -32.94 5.77
CA LEU A 17 -28.30 -32.36 5.92
C LEU A 17 -28.45 -31.62 7.25
N GLY A 18 -28.79 -30.34 7.19
CA GLY A 18 -28.93 -29.47 8.36
C GLY A 18 -27.58 -28.99 8.99
N LYS A 19 -26.43 -29.44 8.46
CA LYS A 19 -25.09 -28.98 8.86
C LYS A 19 -24.55 -27.95 7.89
N ILE A 20 -24.78 -28.14 6.58
CA ILE A 20 -24.42 -27.19 5.55
C ILE A 20 -25.73 -26.66 4.94
N ILE A 21 -25.90 -25.35 4.95
CA ILE A 21 -27.10 -24.67 4.49
C ILE A 21 -26.72 -23.67 3.41
N PHE A 22 -27.23 -23.88 2.20
CA PHE A 22 -27.11 -22.88 1.14
C PHE A 22 -28.28 -21.89 1.27
N LEU A 23 -27.92 -20.59 1.34
CA LEU A 23 -28.89 -19.51 1.43
C LEU A 23 -29.03 -18.84 0.07
N GLU A 24 -30.19 -19.00 -0.55
CA GLU A 24 -30.53 -18.34 -1.81
C GLU A 24 -30.87 -16.86 -1.63
N ASN A 25 -30.77 -16.10 -2.70
CA ASN A 25 -31.17 -14.69 -2.77
C ASN A 25 -30.48 -13.82 -1.70
N TYR A 26 -29.15 -13.92 -1.62
CA TYR A 26 -28.37 -13.09 -0.72
C TYR A 26 -28.58 -11.60 -1.01
N ASP A 27 -29.27 -10.92 -0.09
CA ASP A 27 -29.60 -9.51 -0.16
C ASP A 27 -29.12 -8.74 1.10
N MET A 28 -29.38 -7.45 1.17
CA MET A 28 -28.99 -6.63 2.32
C MET A 28 -29.67 -7.03 3.63
N GLN A 29 -30.90 -7.58 3.59
CA GLN A 29 -31.62 -8.00 4.79
C GLN A 29 -31.00 -9.28 5.36
N LEU A 30 -30.72 -10.25 4.49
CA LEU A 30 -30.05 -11.48 4.86
C LEU A 30 -28.62 -11.21 5.34
N ALA A 31 -27.86 -10.39 4.58
CA ALA A 31 -26.52 -10.00 4.94
C ALA A 31 -26.45 -9.36 6.35
N ARG A 32 -27.38 -8.45 6.68
CA ARG A 32 -27.45 -7.82 8.01
C ARG A 32 -27.60 -8.83 9.14
N ARG A 33 -28.39 -9.89 8.93
CA ARG A 33 -28.58 -10.95 9.93
C ARG A 33 -27.33 -11.82 10.06
N LEU A 34 -26.70 -12.16 8.94
CA LEU A 34 -25.51 -13.00 8.93
C LEU A 34 -24.33 -12.31 9.61
N VAL A 35 -23.99 -11.07 9.23
CA VAL A 35 -22.84 -10.34 9.82
C VAL A 35 -23.00 -10.05 11.31
N SER A 36 -24.20 -10.19 11.88
CA SER A 36 -24.45 -9.98 13.30
C SER A 36 -24.84 -11.26 14.06
N GLY A 37 -25.09 -12.37 13.37
CA GLY A 37 -25.67 -13.57 13.97
C GLY A 37 -24.80 -14.81 13.91
N VAL A 38 -23.66 -14.78 13.22
CA VAL A 38 -22.72 -15.91 13.16
C VAL A 38 -21.59 -15.74 14.18
N ASP A 39 -20.92 -16.81 14.53
CA ASP A 39 -19.78 -16.78 15.45
C ASP A 39 -18.48 -16.48 14.73
N ILE A 40 -18.35 -16.96 13.49
CA ILE A 40 -17.19 -16.78 12.63
C ILE A 40 -17.65 -16.30 11.26
N TRP A 41 -16.93 -15.33 10.74
CA TRP A 41 -17.00 -14.91 9.35
C TRP A 41 -15.78 -15.45 8.60
N MET A 42 -15.99 -16.50 7.81
CA MET A 42 -14.93 -17.09 7.01
C MET A 42 -14.93 -16.49 5.60
N ASN A 43 -13.76 -16.01 5.16
CA ASN A 43 -13.55 -15.45 3.84
C ASN A 43 -12.27 -16.01 3.20
N THR A 44 -12.42 -16.69 2.07
CA THR A 44 -11.33 -17.43 1.41
C THR A 44 -11.11 -16.99 -0.03
N PRO A 45 -10.73 -15.72 -0.25
CA PRO A 45 -10.45 -15.23 -1.59
C PRO A 45 -9.16 -15.84 -2.15
N THR A 46 -9.07 -15.91 -3.47
CA THR A 46 -7.80 -16.22 -4.15
C THR A 46 -6.92 -14.98 -4.16
N ARG A 47 -5.77 -15.05 -3.51
CA ARG A 47 -4.79 -13.94 -3.52
C ARG A 47 -4.20 -13.69 -4.91
N PRO A 48 -3.93 -12.45 -5.28
CA PRO A 48 -4.21 -11.17 -4.62
C PRO A 48 -5.48 -10.48 -5.16
N LEU A 49 -6.58 -11.19 -5.31
CA LEU A 49 -7.77 -10.75 -6.04
C LEU A 49 -8.84 -10.08 -5.17
N GLU A 50 -8.71 -10.13 -3.86
CA GLU A 50 -9.65 -9.47 -2.94
C GLU A 50 -9.26 -7.99 -2.78
N ALA A 51 -10.08 -7.11 -3.31
CA ALA A 51 -9.81 -5.67 -3.27
C ALA A 51 -10.01 -5.05 -1.88
N SER A 52 -11.00 -5.52 -1.11
CA SER A 52 -11.32 -5.01 0.23
C SER A 52 -11.87 -6.08 1.15
N GLY A 53 -13.07 -6.65 0.89
CA GLY A 53 -13.72 -7.64 1.77
C GLY A 53 -14.50 -6.99 2.91
N THR A 54 -15.26 -5.92 2.63
CA THR A 54 -16.00 -5.12 3.64
C THR A 54 -17.02 -5.91 4.49
N SER A 55 -17.41 -7.12 4.06
CA SER A 55 -18.28 -7.98 4.86
C SER A 55 -17.63 -8.44 6.17
N GLY A 56 -16.32 -8.75 6.13
CA GLY A 56 -15.54 -9.06 7.32
C GLY A 56 -15.43 -7.89 8.28
N GLU A 57 -15.30 -6.66 7.78
CA GLU A 57 -15.33 -5.44 8.60
C GLU A 57 -16.67 -5.28 9.33
N LYS A 58 -17.78 -5.50 8.61
CA LYS A 58 -19.13 -5.44 9.20
C LYS A 58 -19.33 -6.51 10.27
N ALA A 59 -18.86 -7.74 10.01
CA ALA A 59 -18.89 -8.84 10.96
C ALA A 59 -18.11 -8.47 12.24
N LEU A 60 -16.89 -7.97 12.10
CA LEU A 60 -16.05 -7.50 13.21
C LEU A 60 -16.74 -6.42 14.05
N MET A 61 -17.38 -5.45 13.41
CA MET A 61 -18.13 -4.38 14.11
C MET A 61 -19.32 -4.92 14.93
N ASN A 62 -19.79 -6.13 14.64
CA ASN A 62 -20.82 -6.83 15.39
C ASN A 62 -20.27 -7.87 16.39
N GLY A 63 -18.96 -7.92 16.57
CA GLY A 63 -18.31 -8.87 17.48
C GLY A 63 -18.13 -10.29 16.92
N VAL A 64 -18.36 -10.47 15.63
CA VAL A 64 -18.09 -11.73 14.91
C VAL A 64 -16.61 -11.83 14.61
N LEU A 65 -16.00 -12.99 14.84
CA LEU A 65 -14.58 -13.20 14.61
C LEU A 65 -14.30 -13.56 13.15
N ASN A 66 -13.22 -13.00 12.60
CA ASN A 66 -12.81 -13.29 11.23
C ASN A 66 -11.82 -14.45 11.17
N LEU A 67 -12.04 -15.37 10.23
CA LEU A 67 -11.10 -16.35 9.72
C LEU A 67 -10.93 -16.09 8.23
N SER A 68 -9.80 -15.54 7.80
CA SER A 68 -9.64 -15.13 6.41
C SER A 68 -8.23 -15.30 5.90
N VAL A 69 -8.11 -15.41 4.59
CA VAL A 69 -6.85 -15.24 3.86
C VAL A 69 -6.33 -13.83 4.12
N LEU A 70 -5.00 -13.68 4.21
CA LEU A 70 -4.35 -12.36 4.33
C LEU A 70 -4.36 -11.66 2.96
N ASP A 71 -5.53 -11.11 2.61
CA ASP A 71 -5.78 -10.32 1.42
C ASP A 71 -6.83 -9.25 1.73
N GLY A 72 -6.95 -8.24 0.87
CA GLY A 72 -7.83 -7.10 1.11
C GLY A 72 -7.61 -6.45 2.49
N TRP A 73 -8.70 -6.11 3.17
CA TRP A 73 -8.64 -5.45 4.48
C TRP A 73 -7.97 -6.29 5.58
N TRP A 74 -8.08 -7.64 5.49
CA TRP A 74 -7.52 -8.51 6.53
C TRP A 74 -6.00 -8.56 6.51
N LEU A 75 -5.37 -8.28 5.36
CA LEU A 75 -3.92 -8.10 5.26
C LEU A 75 -3.42 -6.95 6.14
N GLU A 76 -4.19 -5.88 6.24
CA GLU A 76 -3.88 -4.70 7.04
C GLU A 76 -4.41 -4.83 8.48
N GLY A 77 -5.60 -5.41 8.62
CA GLY A 77 -6.36 -5.43 9.87
C GLY A 77 -6.01 -6.56 10.82
N TYR A 78 -5.47 -7.68 10.34
CA TYR A 78 -5.19 -8.83 11.19
C TYR A 78 -4.26 -8.49 12.36
N ARG A 79 -4.65 -8.98 13.54
CA ARG A 79 -3.84 -8.95 14.76
C ARG A 79 -3.92 -10.30 15.43
N GLU A 80 -2.78 -10.81 15.90
CA GLU A 80 -2.72 -12.06 16.64
C GLU A 80 -3.61 -12.00 17.89
N GLY A 81 -4.37 -13.08 18.14
CA GLY A 81 -5.33 -13.15 19.24
C GLY A 81 -6.61 -12.31 19.05
N ALA A 82 -6.85 -11.76 17.85
CA ALA A 82 -8.05 -10.99 17.51
C ALA A 82 -8.86 -11.59 16.35
N GLY A 83 -8.56 -12.81 15.96
CA GLY A 83 -9.13 -13.56 14.85
C GLY A 83 -8.08 -14.50 14.28
N TRP A 84 -8.36 -15.14 13.15
CA TRP A 84 -7.47 -16.10 12.51
C TRP A 84 -7.17 -15.72 11.06
N ALA A 85 -5.97 -16.05 10.62
CA ALA A 85 -5.51 -15.79 9.27
C ALA A 85 -4.81 -17.01 8.68
N LEU A 86 -5.01 -17.22 7.37
CA LEU A 86 -4.15 -18.08 6.59
C LEU A 86 -2.85 -17.31 6.31
N THR A 87 -1.80 -17.58 7.09
CA THR A 87 -0.57 -16.79 7.12
C THR A 87 0.41 -17.14 6.00
N GLU A 88 0.19 -18.24 5.27
CA GLU A 88 1.04 -18.58 4.13
C GLU A 88 0.91 -17.49 3.05
N LYS A 89 2.02 -16.83 2.75
CA LYS A 89 2.07 -15.74 1.77
C LYS A 89 2.46 -16.19 0.37
N ARG A 90 2.87 -17.46 0.21
CA ARG A 90 3.25 -17.98 -1.11
C ARG A 90 2.01 -18.16 -1.96
N THR A 91 2.14 -17.83 -3.23
CA THR A 91 1.18 -18.18 -4.26
C THR A 91 1.79 -19.27 -5.13
N TYR A 92 0.97 -20.23 -5.52
CA TYR A 92 1.38 -21.34 -6.36
C TYR A 92 0.76 -21.17 -7.74
N GLU A 93 1.48 -21.54 -8.79
CA GLU A 93 0.97 -21.49 -10.17
C GLU A 93 -0.19 -22.49 -10.38
N ASN A 94 -0.19 -23.59 -9.62
CA ASN A 94 -1.25 -24.59 -9.65
C ASN A 94 -2.32 -24.29 -8.60
N GLN A 95 -3.46 -23.80 -9.05
CA GLN A 95 -4.60 -23.44 -8.19
C GLN A 95 -5.11 -24.62 -7.34
N ALA A 96 -5.17 -25.83 -7.89
CA ALA A 96 -5.63 -27.01 -7.14
C ALA A 96 -4.69 -27.35 -5.97
N HIS A 97 -3.38 -27.14 -6.15
CA HIS A 97 -2.40 -27.32 -5.07
C HIS A 97 -2.56 -26.22 -3.99
N GLN A 98 -2.78 -24.96 -4.42
CA GLN A 98 -3.08 -23.86 -3.50
C GLN A 98 -4.32 -24.17 -2.67
N ASP A 99 -5.40 -24.59 -3.32
CA ASP A 99 -6.68 -24.92 -2.66
C ASP A 99 -6.52 -26.05 -1.63
N GLN A 100 -5.72 -27.07 -1.92
CA GLN A 100 -5.44 -28.16 -0.99
C GLN A 100 -4.68 -27.68 0.26
N LEU A 101 -3.69 -26.82 0.08
CA LEU A 101 -2.92 -26.25 1.21
C LEU A 101 -3.77 -25.30 2.06
N ASP A 102 -4.55 -24.46 1.41
CA ASP A 102 -5.44 -23.54 2.12
C ASP A 102 -6.53 -24.31 2.88
N ALA A 103 -7.13 -25.36 2.29
CA ALA A 103 -8.07 -26.23 2.97
C ALA A 103 -7.45 -26.95 4.17
N ALA A 104 -6.24 -27.51 4.02
CA ALA A 104 -5.54 -28.15 5.12
C ALA A 104 -5.24 -27.17 6.26
N THR A 105 -4.87 -25.94 5.94
CA THR A 105 -4.64 -24.87 6.92
C THR A 105 -5.95 -24.50 7.65
N ILE A 106 -7.05 -24.34 6.92
CA ILE A 106 -8.38 -24.04 7.50
C ILE A 106 -8.79 -25.16 8.47
N TYR A 107 -8.68 -26.41 8.05
CA TYR A 107 -9.03 -27.55 8.91
C TYR A 107 -8.14 -27.60 10.16
N SER A 108 -6.84 -27.37 10.01
CA SER A 108 -5.93 -27.32 11.15
C SER A 108 -6.29 -26.21 12.14
N LEU A 109 -6.60 -25.01 11.66
CA LEU A 109 -7.05 -23.90 12.52
C LEU A 109 -8.38 -24.22 13.22
N LEU A 110 -9.33 -24.80 12.50
CA LEU A 110 -10.63 -25.19 13.07
C LEU A 110 -10.46 -26.26 14.17
N GLU A 111 -9.72 -27.32 13.88
CA GLU A 111 -9.60 -28.47 14.78
C GLU A 111 -8.72 -28.18 16.01
N ASN A 112 -7.61 -27.46 15.82
CA ASN A 112 -6.60 -27.32 16.88
C ASN A 112 -6.73 -26.02 17.68
N GLU A 113 -7.39 -24.99 17.13
CA GLU A 113 -7.49 -23.69 17.79
C GLU A 113 -8.94 -23.25 18.01
N ILE A 114 -9.72 -23.15 16.94
CA ILE A 114 -11.03 -22.48 16.95
C ILE A 114 -12.07 -23.28 17.73
N LEU A 115 -12.28 -24.55 17.38
CA LEU A 115 -13.26 -25.40 18.05
C LEU A 115 -12.93 -25.65 19.51
N PRO A 116 -11.69 -25.98 19.90
CA PRO A 116 -11.32 -26.10 21.30
C PRO A 116 -11.58 -24.83 22.09
N LEU A 117 -11.22 -23.66 21.53
CA LEU A 117 -11.45 -22.37 22.17
C LEU A 117 -12.93 -22.06 22.33
N TYR A 118 -13.74 -22.29 21.30
CA TYR A 118 -15.18 -22.02 21.29
C TYR A 118 -15.92 -22.88 22.32
N TYR A 119 -15.60 -24.17 22.41
CA TYR A 119 -16.26 -25.12 23.30
C TYR A 119 -15.67 -25.19 24.74
N ALA A 120 -14.60 -24.48 25.03
CA ALA A 120 -14.01 -24.40 26.40
C ALA A 120 -14.90 -23.59 27.36
N ARG A 121 -16.11 -24.10 27.63
CA ARG A 121 -17.11 -23.37 28.41
C ARG A 121 -16.84 -23.47 29.93
N ASN A 122 -16.88 -22.31 30.57
CA ASN A 122 -16.80 -22.21 32.02
C ASN A 122 -18.14 -22.58 32.71
N LYS A 123 -18.19 -22.49 34.04
CA LYS A 123 -19.40 -22.78 34.85
C LYS A 123 -20.59 -21.88 34.51
N LYS A 124 -20.39 -20.74 33.85
CA LYS A 124 -21.42 -19.80 33.41
C LYS A 124 -21.89 -20.07 31.98
N GLY A 125 -21.35 -21.08 31.29
CA GLY A 125 -21.78 -21.53 29.97
C GLY A 125 -21.16 -20.79 28.79
N TYR A 126 -20.11 -19.96 28.99
CA TYR A 126 -19.40 -19.29 27.91
C TYR A 126 -17.89 -19.56 27.96
N SER A 127 -17.22 -19.40 26.80
CA SER A 127 -15.76 -19.49 26.70
C SER A 127 -15.12 -18.15 27.02
N GLU A 128 -14.31 -18.10 28.08
CA GLU A 128 -13.56 -16.89 28.44
C GLU A 128 -12.51 -16.53 27.39
N GLY A 129 -11.90 -17.53 26.75
CA GLY A 129 -10.95 -17.34 25.67
C GLY A 129 -11.63 -16.71 24.43
N TRP A 130 -12.80 -17.22 24.06
CA TRP A 130 -13.57 -16.69 22.95
C TRP A 130 -13.95 -15.22 23.18
N VAL A 131 -14.49 -14.91 24.36
CA VAL A 131 -14.84 -13.53 24.74
C VAL A 131 -13.61 -12.62 24.74
N ARG A 132 -12.45 -13.12 25.15
CA ARG A 132 -11.20 -12.36 25.08
C ARG A 132 -10.81 -12.04 23.64
N THR A 133 -10.91 -13.01 22.74
CA THR A 133 -10.63 -12.80 21.30
C THR A 133 -11.58 -11.76 20.70
N ILE A 134 -12.88 -11.80 21.03
CA ILE A 134 -13.84 -10.76 20.61
C ILE A 134 -13.44 -9.39 21.14
N LYS A 135 -13.08 -9.28 22.40
CA LYS A 135 -12.63 -8.00 22.99
C LYS A 135 -11.36 -7.48 22.31
N ASN A 136 -10.41 -8.36 22.02
CA ASN A 136 -9.20 -7.99 21.30
C ASN A 136 -9.54 -7.50 19.89
N SER A 137 -10.41 -8.20 19.16
CA SER A 137 -10.86 -7.82 17.83
C SER A 137 -11.48 -6.42 17.82
N ILE A 138 -12.41 -6.18 18.74
CA ILE A 138 -13.06 -4.86 18.84
C ILE A 138 -12.05 -3.79 19.28
N ALA A 139 -11.21 -4.05 20.28
CA ALA A 139 -10.31 -3.04 20.82
C ALA A 139 -9.14 -2.68 19.89
N GLN A 140 -8.57 -3.66 19.21
CA GLN A 140 -7.34 -3.47 18.44
C GLN A 140 -7.59 -3.19 16.96
N ILE A 141 -8.74 -3.61 16.42
CA ILE A 141 -9.00 -3.53 14.97
C ILE A 141 -10.12 -2.52 14.66
N ALA A 142 -11.29 -2.66 15.31
CA ALA A 142 -12.47 -1.88 14.95
C ALA A 142 -12.23 -0.35 14.87
N PRO A 143 -11.47 0.31 15.77
CA PRO A 143 -11.27 1.76 15.72
C PRO A 143 -10.59 2.24 14.43
N HIS A 144 -9.77 1.37 13.80
CA HIS A 144 -9.05 1.69 12.57
C HIS A 144 -9.90 1.58 11.29
N TYR A 145 -11.07 0.92 11.38
CA TYR A 145 -11.96 0.65 10.24
C TYR A 145 -13.32 1.35 10.38
N THR A 146 -13.39 2.40 11.19
CA THR A 146 -14.62 3.21 11.32
C THR A 146 -14.71 4.25 10.21
N MET A 147 -15.94 4.56 9.79
CA MET A 147 -16.20 5.66 8.85
C MET A 147 -15.69 7.01 9.40
N LYS A 148 -15.75 7.21 10.70
CA LYS A 148 -15.20 8.42 11.31
C LYS A 148 -13.72 8.58 11.03
N ARG A 149 -12.92 7.54 11.28
CA ARG A 149 -11.47 7.57 11.00
C ARG A 149 -11.20 7.83 9.52
N GLN A 150 -11.93 7.16 8.61
CA GLN A 150 -11.80 7.37 7.18
C GLN A 150 -12.11 8.81 6.78
N LEU A 151 -13.18 9.39 7.30
CA LEU A 151 -13.54 10.77 7.02
C LEU A 151 -12.52 11.76 7.57
N ASP A 152 -11.99 11.52 8.78
CA ASP A 152 -10.93 12.35 9.35
C ASP A 152 -9.68 12.33 8.47
N ASP A 153 -9.27 11.16 7.98
CA ASP A 153 -8.14 11.01 7.05
C ASP A 153 -8.41 11.73 5.72
N TYR A 154 -9.59 11.56 5.14
CA TYR A 154 -9.94 12.21 3.87
C TYR A 154 -10.00 13.73 4.01
N TYR A 155 -10.56 14.21 5.11
CA TYR A 155 -10.68 15.63 5.37
C TYR A 155 -9.30 16.28 5.53
N THR A 156 -8.47 15.71 6.39
CA THR A 156 -7.14 16.28 6.70
C THR A 156 -6.13 16.10 5.58
N LYS A 157 -6.16 14.98 4.86
CA LYS A 157 -5.17 14.66 3.82
C LYS A 157 -5.54 15.20 2.44
N PHE A 158 -6.84 15.36 2.15
CA PHE A 158 -7.31 15.71 0.80
C PHE A 158 -8.21 16.93 0.77
N TYR A 159 -9.33 16.95 1.50
CA TYR A 159 -10.34 18.00 1.33
C TYR A 159 -9.86 19.37 1.81
N ASP A 160 -9.33 19.47 3.01
CA ASP A 160 -8.79 20.73 3.53
C ASP A 160 -7.63 21.30 2.70
N PRO A 161 -6.59 20.51 2.39
CA PRO A 161 -5.50 20.99 1.53
C PRO A 161 -5.98 21.44 0.15
N GLN A 162 -6.91 20.69 -0.46
CA GLN A 162 -7.43 21.07 -1.78
C GLN A 162 -8.36 22.29 -1.74
N ALA A 163 -9.15 22.46 -0.68
CA ALA A 163 -9.96 23.66 -0.50
C ALA A 163 -9.08 24.91 -0.32
N ALA A 164 -8.01 24.80 0.49
CA ALA A 164 -7.04 25.90 0.66
C ALA A 164 -6.34 26.25 -0.64
N ARG A 165 -5.91 25.23 -1.39
CA ARG A 165 -5.31 25.39 -2.70
C ARG A 165 -6.26 26.05 -3.70
N PHE A 166 -7.51 25.57 -3.79
CA PHE A 166 -8.50 26.16 -4.70
C PHE A 166 -8.66 27.66 -4.42
N LYS A 167 -8.76 28.06 -3.15
CA LYS A 167 -8.84 29.49 -2.75
C LYS A 167 -7.61 30.27 -3.21
N ALA A 168 -6.40 29.71 -3.08
CA ALA A 168 -5.17 30.35 -3.50
C ALA A 168 -5.08 30.50 -5.02
N LEU A 169 -5.49 29.48 -5.77
CA LEU A 169 -5.49 29.50 -7.24
C LEU A 169 -6.55 30.45 -7.82
N ALA A 170 -7.74 30.51 -7.19
CA ALA A 170 -8.84 31.35 -7.64
C ALA A 170 -8.68 32.84 -7.27
N ALA A 171 -7.78 33.16 -6.35
CA ALA A 171 -7.56 34.54 -5.92
C ALA A 171 -7.05 35.43 -7.08
N ASN A 172 -7.37 36.74 -7.00
CA ASN A 172 -6.88 37.75 -7.93
C ASN A 172 -7.12 37.39 -9.41
N ASP A 173 -8.33 37.02 -9.75
CA ASP A 173 -8.71 36.60 -11.12
C ASP A 173 -7.84 35.43 -11.64
N ASN A 174 -7.61 34.44 -10.80
CA ASN A 174 -6.82 33.23 -11.08
C ASN A 174 -5.34 33.54 -11.42
N ALA A 175 -4.76 34.60 -10.88
CA ALA A 175 -3.40 35.01 -11.20
C ALA A 175 -2.39 33.86 -11.00
N LYS A 176 -2.49 33.13 -9.86
CA LYS A 176 -1.58 32.00 -9.58
C LYS A 176 -1.79 30.83 -10.54
N ALA A 177 -3.01 30.54 -10.92
CA ALA A 177 -3.28 29.49 -11.90
C ALA A 177 -2.71 29.84 -13.29
N LYS A 178 -2.83 31.11 -13.72
CA LYS A 178 -2.23 31.61 -14.97
C LYS A 178 -0.70 31.54 -14.92
N GLU A 179 -0.08 31.90 -13.78
CA GLU A 179 1.37 31.80 -13.57
C GLU A 179 1.86 30.34 -13.70
N ILE A 180 1.18 29.38 -13.06
CA ILE A 180 1.53 27.96 -13.14
C ILE A 180 1.36 27.44 -14.58
N ALA A 181 0.30 27.84 -15.29
CA ALA A 181 0.08 27.44 -16.67
C ALA A 181 1.22 27.94 -17.58
N ALA A 182 1.59 29.23 -17.48
CA ALA A 182 2.70 29.79 -18.22
C ALA A 182 4.03 29.13 -17.91
N TRP A 183 4.29 28.83 -16.61
CA TRP A 183 5.47 28.08 -16.20
C TRP A 183 5.50 26.67 -16.81
N LYS A 184 4.38 25.94 -16.83
CA LYS A 184 4.30 24.61 -17.47
C LYS A 184 4.60 24.68 -18.97
N GLU A 185 4.07 25.68 -19.68
CA GLU A 185 4.36 25.89 -21.09
C GLU A 185 5.85 26.18 -21.34
N GLN A 186 6.45 27.03 -20.52
CA GLN A 186 7.87 27.36 -20.62
C GLN A 186 8.76 26.14 -20.38
N VAL A 187 8.50 25.37 -19.32
CA VAL A 187 9.26 24.14 -19.04
C VAL A 187 9.10 23.14 -20.17
N ALA A 188 7.88 22.92 -20.66
CA ALA A 188 7.64 21.98 -21.76
C ALA A 188 8.42 22.38 -23.03
N ALA A 189 8.50 23.65 -23.36
CA ALA A 189 9.24 24.16 -24.52
C ALA A 189 10.75 23.96 -24.41
N CYS A 190 11.31 24.05 -23.20
CA CYS A 190 12.76 23.95 -22.96
C CYS A 190 13.22 22.53 -22.57
N TRP A 191 12.31 21.65 -22.15
CA TRP A 191 12.63 20.38 -21.50
C TRP A 191 13.63 19.51 -22.26
N ASP A 192 13.43 19.35 -23.55
CA ASP A 192 14.29 18.49 -24.37
C ASP A 192 15.71 19.04 -24.54
N ASN A 193 15.86 20.36 -24.39
CA ASN A 193 17.14 21.05 -24.52
C ASN A 193 17.96 21.13 -23.22
N ILE A 194 17.37 20.74 -22.07
CA ILE A 194 18.10 20.69 -20.80
C ILE A 194 19.13 19.58 -20.86
N ASN A 195 20.38 19.91 -20.66
CA ASN A 195 21.51 19.00 -20.78
C ASN A 195 22.34 18.94 -19.48
N VAL A 196 22.82 17.74 -19.17
CA VAL A 196 23.83 17.53 -18.14
C VAL A 196 25.19 17.95 -18.73
N VAL A 197 25.79 19.00 -18.15
CA VAL A 197 27.08 19.55 -18.58
C VAL A 197 28.24 18.80 -17.92
N SER A 198 28.12 18.51 -16.60
CA SER A 198 29.09 17.68 -15.89
C SER A 198 28.40 16.82 -14.83
N PHE A 199 28.98 15.63 -14.62
CA PHE A 199 28.60 14.73 -13.55
C PHE A 199 29.84 14.25 -12.83
N GLU A 200 30.12 14.84 -11.68
CA GLU A 200 31.25 14.53 -10.82
C GLU A 200 30.78 13.64 -9.68
N LYS A 201 31.44 12.53 -9.50
CA LYS A 201 31.19 11.58 -8.43
C LYS A 201 32.51 11.05 -7.87
N SER A 202 32.55 10.72 -6.58
CA SER A 202 33.72 10.12 -5.96
C SER A 202 34.13 8.82 -6.68
N GLU A 203 35.42 8.53 -6.77
CA GLU A 203 35.98 7.37 -7.48
C GLU A 203 35.34 6.04 -7.01
N GLN A 204 35.02 5.96 -5.72
CA GLN A 204 34.40 4.77 -5.13
C GLN A 204 32.99 4.52 -5.69
N LEU A 205 32.21 5.56 -5.98
CA LEU A 205 30.91 5.41 -6.65
C LEU A 205 31.04 4.80 -8.04
N SER A 206 32.17 5.03 -8.71
CA SER A 206 32.45 4.44 -10.03
C SER A 206 32.94 2.99 -9.93
N SER A 207 33.56 2.58 -8.83
CA SER A 207 34.06 1.22 -8.61
C SER A 207 32.95 0.21 -8.26
N GLY A 208 31.79 0.68 -7.82
CA GLY A 208 30.65 -0.15 -7.43
C GLY A 208 30.77 -0.83 -6.05
N ALA A 209 31.89 -0.65 -5.33
CA ALA A 209 32.08 -1.21 -4.00
C ALA A 209 32.06 -0.07 -2.96
N LEU A 210 30.95 0.05 -2.22
CA LEU A 210 30.72 1.10 -1.26
C LEU A 210 30.74 0.58 0.18
N GLU A 211 31.30 1.38 1.09
CA GLU A 211 31.29 1.10 2.52
C GLU A 211 29.98 1.58 3.14
N THR A 212 29.34 0.73 3.94
CA THR A 212 28.10 1.09 4.66
C THR A 212 28.35 2.23 5.64
N GLY A 213 27.46 3.22 5.64
CA GLY A 213 27.52 4.38 6.55
C GLY A 213 28.54 5.46 6.14
N LYS A 214 29.20 5.32 4.98
CA LYS A 214 30.12 6.33 4.47
C LYS A 214 29.41 7.24 3.47
N ASP A 215 29.75 8.52 3.53
CA ASP A 215 29.22 9.55 2.66
C ASP A 215 30.07 9.68 1.39
N TYR A 216 29.41 9.75 0.25
CA TYR A 216 30.01 9.93 -1.07
C TYR A 216 29.45 11.17 -1.73
N GLU A 217 30.32 12.09 -2.11
CA GLU A 217 29.90 13.33 -2.76
C GLU A 217 29.48 13.08 -4.21
N VAL A 218 28.38 13.74 -4.58
CA VAL A 218 27.85 13.79 -5.94
C VAL A 218 27.61 15.24 -6.30
N LYS A 219 28.09 15.65 -7.49
CA LYS A 219 27.91 16.99 -8.02
C LYS A 219 27.51 16.92 -9.49
N ILE A 220 26.48 17.64 -9.85
CA ILE A 220 25.88 17.62 -11.18
C ILE A 220 25.67 19.06 -11.63
N THR A 221 26.20 19.41 -12.79
CA THR A 221 25.92 20.70 -13.43
C THR A 221 25.05 20.49 -14.65
N ILE A 222 23.96 21.23 -14.72
CA ILE A 222 23.05 21.24 -15.86
C ILE A 222 22.95 22.63 -16.47
N ASP A 223 22.59 22.69 -17.75
CA ASP A 223 22.13 23.92 -18.40
C ASP A 223 20.59 23.93 -18.37
N GLU A 224 20.01 24.79 -17.54
CA GLU A 224 18.55 24.91 -17.35
C GLU A 224 17.83 25.65 -18.47
N GLN A 225 18.51 26.14 -19.46
CA GLN A 225 17.94 26.87 -20.60
C GLN A 225 17.11 28.11 -20.21
N GLY A 226 17.46 28.76 -19.10
CA GLY A 226 16.78 29.95 -18.60
C GLY A 226 15.48 29.69 -17.84
N LEU A 227 15.29 28.50 -17.31
CA LEU A 227 14.10 28.13 -16.52
C LEU A 227 14.13 28.61 -15.07
N ASP A 228 15.25 29.11 -14.61
CA ASP A 228 15.46 29.74 -13.30
C ASP A 228 14.88 28.98 -12.09
N ASP A 229 15.62 27.95 -11.64
CA ASP A 229 15.27 27.13 -10.48
C ASP A 229 14.05 26.20 -10.67
N ALA A 230 13.64 25.97 -11.91
CA ALA A 230 12.48 25.12 -12.22
C ALA A 230 12.79 23.61 -12.25
N ILE A 231 14.04 23.22 -12.01
CA ILE A 231 14.50 21.84 -12.08
C ILE A 231 14.95 21.35 -10.70
N GLY A 232 14.49 20.14 -10.35
CA GLY A 232 15.01 19.37 -9.23
C GLY A 232 15.81 18.17 -9.72
N ILE A 233 16.87 17.82 -8.99
CA ILE A 233 17.65 16.60 -9.22
C ILE A 233 17.69 15.78 -7.97
N GLU A 234 17.54 14.45 -8.10
CA GLU A 234 17.63 13.53 -6.98
C GLU A 234 18.30 12.20 -7.40
N ILE A 235 18.92 11.54 -6.43
CA ILE A 235 19.46 10.20 -6.59
C ILE A 235 18.39 9.22 -6.14
N VAL A 236 17.99 8.30 -7.02
CA VAL A 236 17.09 7.21 -6.70
C VAL A 236 17.88 5.92 -6.58
N THR A 237 17.76 5.29 -5.42
CA THR A 237 18.42 4.02 -5.13
C THR A 237 17.39 2.91 -5.06
N LEU A 238 17.64 1.84 -5.78
CA LEU A 238 16.85 0.62 -5.74
C LEU A 238 17.65 -0.47 -5.02
N MET A 239 16.96 -1.28 -4.25
CA MET A 239 17.49 -2.51 -3.67
C MET A 239 16.77 -3.69 -4.33
N THR A 240 17.54 -4.65 -4.80
CA THR A 240 17.00 -5.89 -5.35
C THR A 240 16.77 -6.89 -4.21
N ASP A 241 15.55 -7.35 -4.04
CA ASP A 241 15.19 -8.34 -3.02
C ASP A 241 15.59 -9.77 -3.43
N LYS A 242 15.33 -10.74 -2.53
CA LYS A 242 15.60 -12.17 -2.77
C LYS A 242 14.79 -12.78 -3.92
N ASP A 243 13.68 -12.15 -4.32
CA ASP A 243 12.83 -12.58 -5.42
C ASP A 243 13.20 -11.85 -6.74
N CYS A 244 14.37 -11.22 -6.78
CA CYS A 244 14.91 -10.45 -7.91
C CYS A 244 14.04 -9.27 -8.33
N LYS A 245 13.24 -8.71 -7.40
CA LYS A 245 12.44 -7.51 -7.64
C LYS A 245 13.15 -6.28 -7.09
N ASP A 246 13.13 -5.21 -7.86
CA ASP A 246 13.70 -3.92 -7.46
C ASP A 246 12.66 -3.11 -6.68
N HIS A 247 13.04 -2.62 -5.51
CA HIS A 247 12.26 -1.73 -4.67
C HIS A 247 13.01 -0.43 -4.42
N ILE A 248 12.30 0.68 -4.34
CA ILE A 248 12.91 1.95 -3.96
C ILE A 248 13.43 1.84 -2.52
N TYR A 249 14.75 1.95 -2.38
CA TYR A 249 15.43 1.96 -1.09
C TYR A 249 15.50 3.37 -0.51
N SER A 250 15.93 4.34 -1.32
CA SER A 250 16.01 5.74 -0.93
C SER A 250 15.88 6.67 -2.13
N VAL A 251 15.44 7.90 -1.83
CA VAL A 251 15.44 9.03 -2.76
C VAL A 251 16.12 10.18 -2.05
N THR A 252 17.26 10.63 -2.58
CA THR A 252 18.10 11.67 -1.99
C THR A 252 18.09 12.88 -2.90
N PRO A 253 17.45 14.00 -2.53
CA PRO A 253 17.48 15.22 -3.31
C PRO A 253 18.87 15.85 -3.28
N LEU A 254 19.27 16.49 -4.38
CA LEU A 254 20.47 17.32 -4.45
C LEU A 254 20.08 18.80 -4.36
N GLU A 255 20.92 19.58 -3.65
CA GLU A 255 20.68 20.99 -3.45
C GLU A 255 21.50 21.83 -4.44
N VAL A 256 20.97 22.98 -4.84
CA VAL A 256 21.66 23.92 -5.72
C VAL A 256 22.75 24.63 -4.90
N VAL A 257 24.01 24.40 -5.25
CA VAL A 257 25.18 24.97 -4.57
C VAL A 257 25.84 26.12 -5.36
N LYS A 258 25.58 26.21 -6.66
CA LYS A 258 26.14 27.24 -7.52
C LYS A 258 25.22 27.57 -8.70
N LYS A 259 25.13 28.85 -9.06
CA LYS A 259 24.39 29.36 -10.22
C LYS A 259 25.29 30.30 -11.02
N GLU A 260 25.49 30.04 -12.30
CA GLU A 260 26.26 30.87 -13.24
C GLU A 260 25.54 31.00 -14.57
N GLY A 261 24.74 32.03 -14.73
CA GLY A 261 23.84 32.18 -15.88
C GLY A 261 22.84 31.02 -15.92
N ASN A 262 22.79 30.29 -17.02
CA ASN A 262 21.91 29.12 -17.17
C ASN A 262 22.50 27.83 -16.53
N LEU A 263 23.73 27.88 -16.01
CA LEU A 263 24.40 26.72 -15.44
C LEU A 263 24.10 26.63 -13.94
N TYR A 264 23.41 25.56 -13.56
CA TYR A 264 23.07 25.24 -12.17
C TYR A 264 23.83 24.01 -11.73
N THR A 265 24.58 24.14 -10.64
CA THR A 265 25.31 23.03 -10.02
C THR A 265 24.56 22.54 -8.80
N PHE A 266 24.16 21.29 -8.84
CA PHE A 266 23.54 20.56 -7.73
C PHE A 266 24.59 19.71 -7.03
N ALA A 267 24.53 19.63 -5.70
CA ALA A 267 25.39 18.76 -4.94
C ALA A 267 24.66 18.12 -3.76
N GLY A 268 25.18 16.99 -3.32
CA GLY A 268 24.68 16.26 -2.15
C GLY A 268 25.53 15.05 -1.85
N THR A 269 25.18 14.37 -0.76
CA THR A 269 25.85 13.16 -0.30
C THR A 269 24.99 11.94 -0.54
N TYR A 270 25.60 10.88 -1.03
CA TYR A 270 25.00 9.57 -1.20
C TYR A 270 25.56 8.61 -0.14
N THR A 271 24.68 8.04 0.67
CA THR A 271 25.03 7.15 1.79
C THR A 271 24.19 5.90 1.75
N LEU A 272 24.81 4.73 1.85
CA LEU A 272 24.12 3.45 2.02
C LEU A 272 24.23 3.00 3.48
N ASN A 273 23.09 2.83 4.14
CA ASN A 273 23.05 2.44 5.55
C ASN A 273 22.96 0.92 5.77
N ASN A 274 22.73 0.15 4.71
CA ASN A 274 22.64 -1.31 4.76
C ASN A 274 23.59 -1.93 3.73
N SER A 275 24.02 -3.15 4.01
CA SER A 275 24.74 -3.98 3.03
C SER A 275 23.74 -4.64 2.07
N GLY A 276 24.13 -4.82 0.82
CA GLY A 276 23.26 -5.43 -0.20
C GLY A 276 23.70 -5.09 -1.62
N SER A 277 22.87 -5.50 -2.59
CA SER A 277 23.02 -5.12 -3.99
C SER A 277 22.07 -3.97 -4.30
N PHE A 278 22.64 -2.85 -4.75
CA PHE A 278 21.90 -1.62 -5.04
C PHE A 278 22.14 -1.18 -6.47
N LYS A 279 21.13 -0.55 -7.06
CA LYS A 279 21.22 0.19 -8.31
C LYS A 279 20.90 1.64 -8.01
N ALA A 280 21.70 2.57 -8.51
CA ALA A 280 21.47 4.01 -8.31
C ALA A 280 21.51 4.74 -9.65
N ALA A 281 20.61 5.67 -9.83
CA ALA A 281 20.58 6.58 -10.96
C ALA A 281 20.09 7.95 -10.51
N CYS A 282 20.50 8.99 -11.23
CA CYS A 282 19.99 10.33 -11.02
C CYS A 282 18.80 10.57 -11.94
N ARG A 283 17.81 11.28 -11.43
CA ARG A 283 16.72 11.81 -12.26
C ARG A 283 16.54 13.29 -12.05
N MET A 284 16.26 14.01 -13.13
CA MET A 284 15.80 15.38 -13.08
C MET A 284 14.30 15.44 -13.33
N TYR A 285 13.65 16.42 -12.73
CA TYR A 285 12.21 16.65 -12.82
C TYR A 285 11.88 18.14 -12.68
N PRO A 286 10.78 18.64 -13.23
CA PRO A 286 10.31 20.00 -12.98
C PRO A 286 9.94 20.19 -11.51
N LYS A 287 10.44 21.28 -10.90
CA LYS A 287 10.20 21.63 -9.50
C LYS A 287 9.42 22.93 -9.41
N ASN A 288 8.25 22.89 -8.80
CA ASN A 288 7.47 24.08 -8.50
C ASN A 288 6.63 23.82 -7.23
N GLU A 289 6.82 24.65 -6.22
CA GLU A 289 6.12 24.51 -4.94
C GLU A 289 4.60 24.70 -5.03
N ALA A 290 4.12 25.33 -6.10
CA ALA A 290 2.70 25.49 -6.34
C ALA A 290 2.03 24.23 -6.90
N LEU A 291 2.78 23.22 -7.33
CA LEU A 291 2.21 21.91 -7.71
C LEU A 291 1.91 21.09 -6.46
N PRO A 292 0.71 20.44 -6.35
CA PRO A 292 0.38 19.56 -5.24
C PRO A 292 1.25 18.34 -5.16
N HIS A 293 1.50 17.76 -6.32
CA HIS A 293 2.32 16.57 -6.50
C HIS A 293 3.19 16.77 -7.75
N ARG A 294 4.35 16.16 -7.76
CA ARG A 294 5.23 16.21 -8.93
C ARG A 294 4.60 15.50 -10.15
N GLU A 295 3.71 14.55 -9.90
CA GLU A 295 2.95 13.82 -10.92
C GLU A 295 1.94 14.70 -11.67
N ASP A 296 1.60 15.88 -11.18
CA ASP A 296 0.75 16.85 -11.90
C ASP A 296 1.45 17.46 -13.11
N PHE A 297 2.77 17.23 -13.24
CA PHE A 297 3.56 17.64 -14.39
C PHE A 297 4.70 16.64 -14.64
N CYS A 298 4.40 15.54 -15.33
CA CYS A 298 5.18 14.29 -15.39
C CYS A 298 6.36 14.32 -16.38
N TYR A 299 7.23 15.31 -16.33
CA TYR A 299 8.49 15.28 -17.07
C TYR A 299 9.59 14.66 -16.22
N VAL A 300 10.35 13.73 -16.78
CA VAL A 300 11.47 13.07 -16.11
C VAL A 300 12.57 12.75 -17.13
N LYS A 301 13.82 13.05 -16.80
CA LYS A 301 15.00 12.52 -17.49
C LYS A 301 15.88 11.75 -16.51
N TRP A 302 16.30 10.55 -16.92
CA TRP A 302 17.22 9.71 -16.16
C TRP A 302 18.62 9.79 -16.73
N PHE A 303 19.62 9.76 -15.85
CA PHE A 303 21.03 9.70 -16.19
C PHE A 303 21.84 9.03 -15.08
N ALA A 304 23.01 8.44 -15.40
CA ALA A 304 23.85 7.68 -14.47
C ALA A 304 25.35 8.01 -14.67
#